data_725b0734ac30c0030632111c45fa38dc
#
_entry.id   725b0734ac30c0030632111c45fa38dc
#
_cell.length_a   1.000
_cell.length_b   1.000
_cell.length_c   1.000
_cell.angle_alpha   90.00
_cell.angle_beta   90.00
_cell.angle_gamma   90.00
#
_symmetry.space_group_name_H-M   'P 1'
#
loop_
_entity.id
_entity.type
_entity.pdbx_description
1 polymer ?
#
loop_
_entity_poly.entity_id
_entity_poly.type
_entity_poly.pdbx_seq_one_letter_code
_entity_poly.pdbx_strand_id
1 'polypeptide(L)'
;MLTSLVGSEMCIRDRIEIKGKKIAYLDHGEGDVILMLHGNPSSSHLWRNIAPTLSKIGRVVVPDLIGMGDSEKLEGENNPGYSFNGHYEFIDEFCRELNLDNIHLVIHDWGSALGFRLAREHSEKIKSISFMEAIVRPMSWEEWPEAGTKIFKLFRSEAGEELVLEKNFFLERILLADPINPMSEEDKEVYRKPFLKAGEDRRPTLTWPRNIPLDGEPADTFKEIQLNADFHQESEIPKLFINAEPGFLLTGCLLYTSDAADETGR
;
A
#
# COMPACT_ATOMS: atom_id res chain seq x y z
N MET A 1 25.29 0.86 -23.02
CA MET A 1 26.03 1.31 -21.82
C MET A 1 25.45 2.60 -21.26
N LEU A 2 24.17 2.62 -20.89
CA LEU A 2 23.50 3.80 -20.30
C LEU A 2 22.58 3.42 -19.11
N THR A 3 22.68 2.18 -18.63
CA THR A 3 21.82 1.63 -17.58
C THR A 3 22.43 1.65 -16.18
N SER A 4 23.68 2.11 -16.00
CA SER A 4 24.36 1.96 -14.71
C SER A 4 24.43 3.22 -13.85
N LEU A 5 24.03 4.40 -14.35
CA LEU A 5 24.10 5.65 -13.57
C LEU A 5 22.77 6.04 -12.93
N VAL A 6 21.64 5.61 -13.46
CA VAL A 6 20.31 5.90 -12.88
C VAL A 6 19.99 4.98 -11.68
N GLY A 7 20.65 3.82 -11.59
CA GLY A 7 20.43 2.86 -10.50
C GLY A 7 21.16 3.17 -9.20
N SER A 8 22.24 3.95 -9.21
CA SER A 8 23.07 4.15 -8.01
C SER A 8 22.58 5.30 -7.11
N GLU A 9 21.95 6.32 -7.65
CA GLU A 9 21.46 7.45 -6.86
C GLU A 9 20.15 7.13 -6.13
N MET A 10 19.31 6.25 -6.68
CA MET A 10 18.09 5.78 -6.01
C MET A 10 18.31 4.67 -4.97
N CYS A 11 19.57 4.25 -4.74
CA CYS A 11 19.92 3.32 -3.66
C CYS A 11 20.06 4.00 -2.30
N ILE A 12 20.13 5.33 -2.24
CA ILE A 12 20.22 6.06 -0.96
C ILE A 12 18.80 6.23 -0.45
N ARG A 13 18.50 5.56 0.66
CA ARG A 13 17.26 5.73 1.41
C ARG A 13 17.51 6.67 2.58
N ASP A 14 16.74 7.73 2.61
CA ASP A 14 16.67 8.62 3.75
C ASP A 14 15.93 7.96 4.90
N ARG A 15 16.09 8.48 6.09
CA ARG A 15 15.38 8.02 7.29
C ARG A 15 14.91 9.21 8.08
N ILE A 16 13.67 9.19 8.51
CA ILE A 16 13.08 10.18 9.38
C ILE A 16 12.49 9.50 10.61
N GLU A 17 12.58 10.14 11.75
CA GLU A 17 11.97 9.62 12.98
C GLU A 17 10.51 10.07 13.06
N ILE A 18 9.60 9.10 13.10
CA ILE A 18 8.17 9.30 13.23
C ILE A 18 7.69 8.48 14.43
N LYS A 19 7.08 9.11 15.42
CA LYS A 19 6.58 8.43 16.63
C LYS A 19 7.64 7.58 17.33
N GLY A 20 8.91 8.04 17.32
CA GLY A 20 10.04 7.32 17.92
C GLY A 20 10.53 6.11 17.14
N LYS A 21 10.13 5.96 15.86
CA LYS A 21 10.56 4.90 14.94
C LYS A 21 11.10 5.49 13.64
N LYS A 22 12.13 4.88 13.09
CA LYS A 22 12.73 5.32 11.84
C LYS A 22 11.94 4.78 10.65
N ILE A 23 11.38 5.69 9.87
CA ILE A 23 10.76 5.40 8.57
C ILE A 23 11.81 5.61 7.48
N ALA A 24 12.07 4.59 6.70
CA ALA A 24 12.91 4.67 5.52
C ALA A 24 12.08 5.16 4.33
N TYR A 25 12.64 6.01 3.48
CA TYR A 25 11.95 6.51 2.30
C TYR A 25 12.94 6.89 1.20
N LEU A 26 12.44 6.99 -0.02
CA LEU A 26 13.13 7.64 -1.14
C LEU A 26 12.58 9.06 -1.27
N ASP A 27 13.46 10.02 -1.51
CA ASP A 27 13.11 11.41 -1.80
C ASP A 27 14.00 11.91 -2.93
N HIS A 28 13.42 12.11 -4.11
CA HIS A 28 14.19 12.43 -5.30
C HIS A 28 13.40 13.30 -6.29
N GLY A 29 14.09 14.25 -6.95
CA GLY A 29 13.48 15.20 -7.86
C GLY A 29 13.06 16.50 -7.16
N GLU A 30 12.43 17.39 -7.90
CA GLU A 30 12.00 18.71 -7.45
C GLU A 30 10.63 19.06 -8.03
N GLY A 31 9.88 19.96 -7.38
CA GLY A 31 8.56 20.40 -7.82
C GLY A 31 7.42 19.83 -6.97
N ASP A 32 6.24 19.68 -7.57
CA ASP A 32 5.07 19.11 -6.90
C ASP A 32 5.35 17.68 -6.43
N VAL A 33 4.81 17.32 -5.28
CA VAL A 33 5.09 16.03 -4.64
C VAL A 33 4.34 14.91 -5.33
N ILE A 34 5.05 13.83 -5.65
CA ILE A 34 4.49 12.55 -6.09
C ILE A 34 4.70 11.55 -4.95
N LEU A 35 3.68 11.38 -4.10
CA LEU A 35 3.71 10.46 -2.97
C LEU A 35 3.23 9.08 -3.42
N MET A 36 4.13 8.09 -3.35
CA MET A 36 3.85 6.73 -3.80
C MET A 36 3.74 5.78 -2.61
N LEU A 37 2.54 5.21 -2.38
CA LEU A 37 2.28 4.32 -1.25
C LEU A 37 2.11 2.87 -1.74
N HIS A 38 2.93 2.00 -1.18
CA HIS A 38 2.85 0.55 -1.39
C HIS A 38 1.88 -0.11 -0.40
N GLY A 39 1.62 -1.40 -0.58
CA GLY A 39 0.80 -2.20 0.31
C GLY A 39 1.48 -3.47 0.81
N ASN A 40 0.69 -4.49 1.11
CA ASN A 40 1.14 -5.73 1.73
C ASN A 40 1.43 -6.83 0.68
N PRO A 41 2.55 -7.54 0.76
CA PRO A 41 3.69 -7.46 1.68
C PRO A 41 4.90 -6.74 1.05
N SER A 42 4.65 -5.72 0.27
CA SER A 42 5.67 -5.03 -0.53
C SER A 42 6.44 -3.93 0.25
N SER A 43 7.14 -3.09 -0.48
CA SER A 43 7.90 -1.95 0.03
C SER A 43 8.04 -0.89 -1.06
N SER A 44 8.77 0.19 -0.81
CA SER A 44 9.14 1.19 -1.83
C SER A 44 9.76 0.57 -3.08
N HIS A 45 10.32 -0.64 -2.98
CA HIS A 45 10.87 -1.39 -4.11
C HIS A 45 9.83 -1.72 -5.21
N LEU A 46 8.53 -1.72 -4.87
CA LEU A 46 7.44 -1.81 -5.84
C LEU A 46 7.57 -0.78 -6.96
N TRP A 47 7.98 0.41 -6.61
CA TRP A 47 8.02 1.57 -7.49
C TRP A 47 9.34 1.78 -8.23
N ARG A 48 10.32 0.86 -8.09
CA ARG A 48 11.68 0.97 -8.62
C ARG A 48 11.79 1.30 -10.10
N ASN A 49 10.83 0.84 -10.90
CA ASN A 49 10.82 1.06 -12.35
C ASN A 49 10.06 2.34 -12.76
N ILE A 50 9.24 2.90 -11.88
CA ILE A 50 8.35 4.03 -12.15
C ILE A 50 8.92 5.32 -11.54
N ALA A 51 9.37 5.25 -10.29
CA ALA A 51 9.89 6.39 -9.55
C ALA A 51 11.01 7.18 -10.29
N PRO A 52 12.00 6.51 -10.98
CA PRO A 52 13.03 7.23 -11.72
C PRO A 52 12.51 8.04 -12.91
N THR A 53 11.36 7.64 -13.47
CA THR A 53 10.75 8.38 -14.58
C THR A 53 9.96 9.57 -14.04
N LEU A 54 9.21 9.38 -12.97
CA LEU A 54 8.41 10.43 -12.34
C LEU A 54 9.26 11.49 -11.66
N SER A 55 10.44 11.15 -11.14
CA SER A 55 11.36 12.14 -10.54
C SER A 55 11.91 13.17 -11.51
N LYS A 56 11.70 12.98 -12.82
CA LYS A 56 12.04 13.98 -13.84
C LYS A 56 11.00 15.09 -13.99
N ILE A 57 9.81 14.89 -13.42
CA ILE A 57 8.67 15.80 -13.56
C ILE A 57 8.10 16.28 -12.22
N GLY A 58 8.57 15.75 -11.09
CA GLY A 58 8.15 16.10 -9.74
C GLY A 58 9.08 15.54 -8.67
N ARG A 59 8.86 15.94 -7.42
CA ARG A 59 9.54 15.39 -6.25
C ARG A 59 8.86 14.08 -5.85
N VAL A 60 9.50 12.95 -6.13
CA VAL A 60 9.00 11.60 -5.79
C VAL A 60 9.39 11.27 -4.35
N VAL A 61 8.39 10.99 -3.51
CA VAL A 61 8.53 10.58 -2.11
C VAL A 61 7.90 9.20 -1.94
N VAL A 62 8.69 8.22 -1.48
CA VAL A 62 8.26 6.82 -1.40
C VAL A 62 8.64 6.22 -0.05
N PRO A 63 7.79 6.32 0.98
CA PRO A 63 8.07 5.70 2.26
C PRO A 63 7.91 4.17 2.20
N ASP A 64 8.74 3.46 2.97
CA ASP A 64 8.42 2.11 3.42
C ASP A 64 7.47 2.20 4.61
N LEU A 65 6.32 1.52 4.56
CA LEU A 65 5.38 1.48 5.67
C LEU A 65 6.05 0.91 6.94
N ILE A 66 5.60 1.36 8.12
CA ILE A 66 6.16 0.87 9.40
C ILE A 66 6.18 -0.66 9.44
N GLY A 67 7.32 -1.24 9.82
CA GLY A 67 7.52 -2.69 9.85
C GLY A 67 7.76 -3.36 8.51
N MET A 68 7.82 -2.61 7.40
CA MET A 68 8.02 -3.11 6.04
C MET A 68 9.26 -2.47 5.41
N GLY A 69 9.81 -3.08 4.36
CA GLY A 69 11.00 -2.57 3.70
C GLY A 69 12.18 -2.35 4.68
N ASP A 70 12.76 -1.18 4.65
CA ASP A 70 13.85 -0.77 5.53
C ASP A 70 13.39 0.10 6.72
N SER A 71 12.06 0.28 6.92
CA SER A 71 11.48 0.93 8.09
C SER A 71 11.58 0.03 9.34
N GLU A 72 11.69 0.67 10.52
CA GLU A 72 11.81 -0.06 11.78
C GLU A 72 10.56 -0.90 12.09
N LYS A 73 10.76 -1.95 12.87
CA LYS A 73 9.70 -2.79 13.41
C LYS A 73 9.13 -2.18 14.69
N LEU A 74 7.83 -2.39 14.91
CA LEU A 74 7.22 -2.11 16.21
C LEU A 74 7.52 -3.25 17.18
N GLU A 75 7.76 -2.92 18.42
CA GLU A 75 8.03 -3.86 19.49
C GLU A 75 6.73 -4.39 20.11
N GLY A 76 6.83 -5.55 20.72
CA GLY A 76 5.70 -6.20 21.40
C GLY A 76 4.91 -7.13 20.49
N GLU A 77 4.28 -8.11 21.14
CA GLU A 77 3.45 -9.09 20.48
C GLU A 77 2.13 -8.45 20.00
N ASN A 78 1.76 -8.77 18.77
CA ASN A 78 0.52 -8.29 18.16
C ASN A 78 0.30 -6.76 18.29
N ASN A 79 1.36 -6.00 18.00
CA ASN A 79 1.35 -4.55 18.21
C ASN A 79 0.23 -3.86 17.39
N PRO A 80 -0.67 -3.09 18.04
CA PRO A 80 -1.80 -2.42 17.37
C PRO A 80 -1.38 -1.33 16.37
N GLY A 81 -0.15 -0.83 16.45
CA GLY A 81 0.41 0.09 15.46
C GLY A 81 0.53 -0.49 14.06
N TYR A 82 0.38 -1.82 13.90
CA TYR A 82 0.26 -2.46 12.59
C TYR A 82 -1.17 -2.54 12.05
N SER A 83 -2.18 -2.04 12.77
CA SER A 83 -3.53 -1.89 12.24
C SER A 83 -3.59 -0.83 11.14
N PHE A 84 -4.69 -0.79 10.37
CA PHE A 84 -4.93 0.26 9.39
C PHE A 84 -4.79 1.67 9.99
N ASN A 85 -5.42 1.89 11.14
CA ASN A 85 -5.35 3.17 11.85
C ASN A 85 -3.93 3.49 12.31
N GLY A 86 -3.19 2.50 12.84
CA GLY A 86 -1.81 2.68 13.27
C GLY A 86 -0.89 3.06 12.10
N HIS A 87 -0.97 2.35 10.97
CA HIS A 87 -0.22 2.72 9.77
C HIS A 87 -0.56 4.11 9.25
N TYR A 88 -1.85 4.48 9.29
CA TYR A 88 -2.28 5.81 8.88
C TYR A 88 -1.64 6.91 9.73
N GLU A 89 -1.60 6.75 11.05
CA GLU A 89 -0.94 7.71 11.94
C GLU A 89 0.53 7.93 11.60
N PHE A 90 1.25 6.87 11.19
CA PHE A 90 2.64 7.00 10.73
C PHE A 90 2.73 7.77 9.41
N ILE A 91 1.84 7.50 8.45
CA ILE A 91 1.84 8.18 7.14
C ILE A 91 1.43 9.65 7.27
N ASP A 92 0.41 9.95 8.07
CA ASP A 92 -0.03 11.32 8.32
C ASP A 92 1.09 12.17 8.94
N GLU A 93 1.72 11.65 10.01
CA GLU A 93 2.83 12.35 10.64
C GLU A 93 4.06 12.46 9.74
N PHE A 94 4.37 11.41 8.95
CA PHE A 94 5.42 11.44 7.94
C PHE A 94 5.20 12.59 6.93
N CYS A 95 3.98 12.74 6.42
CA CYS A 95 3.65 13.82 5.49
C CYS A 95 3.77 15.21 6.15
N ARG A 96 3.41 15.33 7.42
CA ARG A 96 3.54 16.58 8.18
C ARG A 96 5.00 16.96 8.45
N GLU A 97 5.81 16.00 8.90
CA GLU A 97 7.24 16.23 9.21
C GLU A 97 8.05 16.63 7.97
N LEU A 98 7.73 16.06 6.81
CA LEU A 98 8.35 16.44 5.54
C LEU A 98 7.70 17.67 4.90
N ASN A 99 6.68 18.26 5.54
CA ASN A 99 5.92 19.41 5.03
C ASN A 99 5.45 19.20 3.59
N LEU A 100 4.90 18.01 3.30
CA LEU A 100 4.42 17.67 1.96
C LEU A 100 3.17 18.48 1.62
N ASP A 101 3.19 19.08 0.43
CA ASP A 101 2.10 19.88 -0.13
C ASP A 101 2.03 19.66 -1.65
N ASN A 102 0.90 20.07 -2.28
CA ASN A 102 0.67 19.85 -3.72
C ASN A 102 0.91 18.40 -4.14
N ILE A 103 0.25 17.46 -3.47
CA ILE A 103 0.53 16.02 -3.54
C ILE A 103 -0.26 15.37 -4.67
N HIS A 104 0.46 14.69 -5.57
CA HIS A 104 -0.08 13.71 -6.50
C HIS A 104 0.11 12.31 -5.88
N LEU A 105 -0.97 11.64 -5.55
CA LEU A 105 -0.94 10.29 -4.97
C LEU A 105 -0.81 9.24 -6.08
N VAL A 106 0.09 8.26 -5.87
CA VAL A 106 0.20 7.04 -6.67
C VAL A 106 0.11 5.86 -5.71
N ILE A 107 -1.00 5.15 -5.70
CA ILE A 107 -1.38 4.26 -4.61
C ILE A 107 -1.83 2.89 -5.10
N HIS A 108 -1.45 1.85 -4.33
CA HIS A 108 -1.70 0.45 -4.66
C HIS A 108 -1.98 -0.36 -3.40
N ASP A 109 -2.89 -1.33 -3.48
CA ASP A 109 -3.22 -2.25 -2.38
C ASP A 109 -3.58 -1.47 -1.09
N TRP A 110 -3.04 -1.80 0.07
CA TRP A 110 -3.25 -1.06 1.31
C TRP A 110 -2.76 0.39 1.28
N GLY A 111 -1.75 0.68 0.46
CA GLY A 111 -1.33 2.06 0.19
C GLY A 111 -2.46 2.90 -0.41
N SER A 112 -3.42 2.26 -1.11
CA SER A 112 -4.60 2.97 -1.62
C SER A 112 -5.56 3.37 -0.50
N ALA A 113 -5.84 2.47 0.43
CA ALA A 113 -6.70 2.79 1.58
C ALA A 113 -6.12 3.93 2.44
N LEU A 114 -4.78 3.90 2.67
CA LEU A 114 -4.07 4.96 3.37
C LEU A 114 -4.10 6.29 2.60
N GLY A 115 -3.82 6.26 1.29
CA GLY A 115 -3.82 7.44 0.43
C GLY A 115 -5.22 8.05 0.26
N PHE A 116 -6.27 7.24 0.14
CA PHE A 116 -7.65 7.72 0.12
C PHE A 116 -8.04 8.42 1.42
N ARG A 117 -7.60 7.89 2.58
CA ARG A 117 -7.82 8.56 3.86
C ARG A 117 -7.03 9.86 3.95
N LEU A 118 -5.78 9.88 3.52
CA LEU A 118 -4.97 11.09 3.47
C LEU A 118 -5.65 12.17 2.61
N ALA A 119 -6.19 11.78 1.45
CA ALA A 119 -6.91 12.70 0.58
C ALA A 119 -8.23 13.20 1.19
N ARG A 120 -8.92 12.39 1.97
CA ARG A 120 -10.11 12.82 2.70
C ARG A 120 -9.79 13.79 3.82
N GLU A 121 -8.74 13.54 4.59
CA GLU A 121 -8.41 14.36 5.76
C GLU A 121 -7.62 15.63 5.43
N HIS A 122 -6.95 15.66 4.26
CA HIS A 122 -6.11 16.80 3.80
C HIS A 122 -6.38 17.13 2.32
N SER A 123 -7.66 17.23 1.95
CA SER A 123 -8.07 17.39 0.54
C SER A 123 -7.48 18.62 -0.14
N GLU A 124 -7.22 19.68 0.62
CA GLU A 124 -6.62 20.92 0.14
C GLU A 124 -5.17 20.74 -0.34
N LYS A 125 -4.48 19.71 0.12
CA LYS A 125 -3.11 19.38 -0.27
C LYS A 125 -3.02 18.42 -1.46
N ILE A 126 -4.14 17.77 -1.82
CA ILE A 126 -4.13 16.71 -2.83
C ILE A 126 -4.52 17.26 -4.19
N LYS A 127 -3.66 17.09 -5.19
CA LYS A 127 -3.85 17.53 -6.56
C LYS A 127 -4.47 16.47 -7.46
N SER A 128 -4.12 15.22 -7.28
CA SER A 128 -4.69 14.09 -8.03
C SER A 128 -4.40 12.76 -7.35
N ILE A 129 -5.14 11.73 -7.74
CA ILE A 129 -4.98 10.36 -7.24
C ILE A 129 -4.90 9.40 -8.43
N SER A 130 -3.78 8.69 -8.57
CA SER A 130 -3.62 7.56 -9.47
C SER A 130 -3.62 6.27 -8.66
N PHE A 131 -4.51 5.33 -8.97
CA PHE A 131 -4.66 4.11 -8.18
C PHE A 131 -4.85 2.86 -9.07
N MET A 132 -4.41 1.73 -8.54
CA MET A 132 -4.50 0.41 -9.16
C MET A 132 -4.64 -0.65 -8.08
N GLU A 133 -5.40 -1.74 -8.37
CA GLU A 133 -5.64 -2.84 -7.43
C GLU A 133 -5.91 -2.31 -6.00
N ALA A 134 -6.91 -1.42 -5.89
CA ALA A 134 -7.12 -0.56 -4.73
C ALA A 134 -8.29 -1.04 -3.85
N ILE A 135 -8.22 -0.73 -2.56
CA ILE A 135 -9.31 -0.92 -1.60
C ILE A 135 -10.19 0.33 -1.63
N VAL A 136 -11.15 0.35 -2.56
CA VAL A 136 -11.99 1.53 -2.84
C VAL A 136 -13.22 1.63 -1.92
N ARG A 137 -13.70 0.51 -1.39
CA ARG A 137 -14.83 0.42 -0.46
C ARG A 137 -14.77 -0.85 0.37
N PRO A 138 -15.56 -0.97 1.45
CA PRO A 138 -15.77 -2.26 2.10
C PRO A 138 -16.42 -3.26 1.16
N MET A 139 -16.20 -4.54 1.40
CA MET A 139 -16.74 -5.64 0.61
C MET A 139 -17.39 -6.70 1.52
N SER A 140 -18.19 -7.58 0.93
CA SER A 140 -18.63 -8.81 1.56
C SER A 140 -17.73 -9.99 1.15
N TRP A 141 -17.83 -11.12 1.84
CA TRP A 141 -17.18 -12.35 1.41
C TRP A 141 -17.72 -12.89 0.08
N GLU A 142 -18.94 -12.52 -0.30
CA GLU A 142 -19.53 -12.90 -1.60
C GLU A 142 -18.88 -12.11 -2.75
N GLU A 143 -18.48 -10.86 -2.50
CA GLU A 143 -17.80 -10.01 -3.47
C GLU A 143 -16.29 -10.28 -3.52
N TRP A 144 -15.74 -10.88 -2.46
CA TRP A 144 -14.31 -11.20 -2.40
C TRP A 144 -13.94 -12.23 -3.47
N PRO A 145 -12.81 -12.07 -4.18
CA PRO A 145 -12.41 -13.01 -5.23
C PRO A 145 -12.36 -14.45 -4.74
N GLU A 146 -13.08 -15.35 -5.43
CA GLU A 146 -13.21 -16.76 -5.05
C GLU A 146 -11.84 -17.44 -4.87
N ALA A 147 -10.89 -17.14 -5.78
CA ALA A 147 -9.53 -17.67 -5.72
C ALA A 147 -8.79 -17.33 -4.41
N GLY A 148 -9.13 -16.21 -3.77
CA GLY A 148 -8.55 -15.75 -2.50
C GLY A 148 -9.31 -16.22 -1.26
N THR A 149 -10.59 -16.54 -1.38
CA THR A 149 -11.49 -16.71 -0.21
C THR A 149 -10.97 -17.71 0.81
N LYS A 150 -10.54 -18.89 0.37
CA LYS A 150 -10.05 -19.94 1.26
C LYS A 150 -8.82 -19.52 2.05
N ILE A 151 -7.84 -18.92 1.39
CA ILE A 151 -6.57 -18.56 2.03
C ILE A 151 -6.74 -17.34 2.94
N PHE A 152 -7.57 -16.36 2.56
CA PHE A 152 -7.82 -15.20 3.41
C PHE A 152 -8.63 -15.54 4.67
N LYS A 153 -9.56 -16.52 4.60
CA LYS A 153 -10.21 -17.08 5.78
C LYS A 153 -9.21 -17.77 6.72
N LEU A 154 -8.20 -18.48 6.19
CA LEU A 154 -7.13 -19.06 7.00
C LEU A 154 -6.25 -17.98 7.66
N PHE A 155 -5.87 -16.93 6.97
CA PHE A 155 -5.10 -15.82 7.57
C PHE A 155 -5.86 -15.14 8.72
N ARG A 156 -7.19 -15.09 8.64
CA ARG A 156 -8.05 -14.48 9.67
C ARG A 156 -8.38 -15.44 10.84
N SER A 157 -8.03 -16.70 10.73
CA SER A 157 -8.14 -17.69 11.80
C SER A 157 -6.86 -17.82 12.64
N GLU A 158 -6.88 -18.65 13.67
CA GLU A 158 -5.69 -19.00 14.47
C GLU A 158 -4.56 -19.60 13.61
N ALA A 159 -4.91 -20.37 12.57
CA ALA A 159 -3.92 -20.91 11.64
C ALA A 159 -3.08 -19.85 10.93
N GLY A 160 -3.56 -18.62 10.84
CA GLY A 160 -2.82 -17.49 10.27
C GLY A 160 -1.49 -17.20 10.98
N GLU A 161 -1.43 -17.39 12.30
CA GLU A 161 -0.19 -17.20 13.08
C GLU A 161 0.93 -18.11 12.55
N GLU A 162 0.68 -19.41 12.48
CA GLU A 162 1.65 -20.38 11.98
C GLU A 162 1.98 -20.16 10.50
N LEU A 163 0.94 -19.93 9.66
CA LEU A 163 1.12 -19.79 8.23
C LEU A 163 1.96 -18.56 7.87
N VAL A 164 1.72 -17.43 8.52
CA VAL A 164 2.37 -16.18 8.14
C VAL A 164 3.61 -15.93 8.99
N LEU A 165 3.52 -16.03 10.31
CA LEU A 165 4.64 -15.65 11.17
C LEU A 165 5.75 -16.71 11.13
N GLU A 166 5.40 -18.01 11.10
CA GLU A 166 6.40 -19.07 11.10
C GLU A 166 6.82 -19.46 9.68
N LYS A 167 5.85 -19.63 8.75
CA LYS A 167 6.11 -20.15 7.40
C LYS A 167 6.30 -19.07 6.34
N ASN A 168 6.11 -17.77 6.69
CA ASN A 168 6.18 -16.65 5.76
C ASN A 168 5.29 -16.81 4.50
N PHE A 169 4.16 -17.49 4.66
CA PHE A 169 3.34 -17.93 3.53
C PHE A 169 2.82 -16.76 2.69
N PHE A 170 2.44 -15.64 3.33
CA PHE A 170 1.90 -14.49 2.60
C PHE A 170 2.94 -13.95 1.60
N LEU A 171 4.18 -13.75 2.05
CA LEU A 171 5.25 -13.29 1.17
C LEU A 171 5.57 -14.31 0.09
N GLU A 172 5.87 -15.57 0.47
CA GLU A 172 6.40 -16.59 -0.45
C GLU A 172 5.37 -17.10 -1.45
N ARG A 173 4.06 -17.09 -1.12
CA ARG A 173 3.01 -17.68 -1.94
C ARG A 173 2.04 -16.68 -2.56
N ILE A 174 1.95 -15.47 -2.02
CA ILE A 174 1.09 -14.44 -2.62
C ILE A 174 1.92 -13.49 -3.47
N LEU A 175 3.02 -12.91 -2.93
CA LEU A 175 3.81 -11.95 -3.70
C LEU A 175 4.84 -12.62 -4.60
N LEU A 176 5.64 -13.55 -4.07
CA LEU A 176 6.83 -14.06 -4.78
C LEU A 176 6.56 -15.23 -5.73
N ALA A 177 5.36 -15.79 -5.70
CA ALA A 177 4.94 -16.92 -6.53
C ALA A 177 4.23 -16.50 -7.83
N ASP A 178 4.43 -15.26 -8.30
CA ASP A 178 3.77 -14.76 -9.51
C ASP A 178 4.13 -15.63 -10.72
N PRO A 179 3.13 -16.30 -11.35
CA PRO A 179 3.38 -17.16 -12.50
C PRO A 179 3.47 -16.41 -13.83
N ILE A 180 3.02 -15.15 -13.91
CA ILE A 180 2.93 -14.39 -15.16
C ILE A 180 4.24 -13.70 -15.47
N ASN A 181 4.76 -12.96 -14.51
CA ASN A 181 6.04 -12.26 -14.62
C ASN A 181 6.91 -12.61 -13.41
N PRO A 182 7.65 -13.73 -13.46
CA PRO A 182 8.46 -14.14 -12.34
C PRO A 182 9.54 -13.07 -12.04
N MET A 183 9.59 -12.66 -10.78
CA MET A 183 10.63 -11.74 -10.32
C MET A 183 12.02 -12.37 -10.39
N SER A 184 13.04 -11.55 -10.59
CA SER A 184 14.42 -11.98 -10.40
C SER A 184 14.66 -12.43 -8.94
N GLU A 185 15.64 -13.29 -8.70
CA GLU A 185 15.99 -13.67 -7.32
C GLU A 185 16.50 -12.47 -6.52
N GLU A 186 17.14 -11.50 -7.17
CA GLU A 186 17.57 -10.25 -6.55
C GLU A 186 16.38 -9.44 -6.01
N ASP A 187 15.31 -9.28 -6.81
CA ASP A 187 14.09 -8.60 -6.39
C ASP A 187 13.38 -9.35 -5.24
N LYS A 188 13.35 -10.69 -5.32
CA LYS A 188 12.76 -11.52 -4.26
C LYS A 188 13.51 -11.37 -2.94
N GLU A 189 14.84 -11.32 -2.97
CA GLU A 189 15.66 -11.11 -1.76
C GLU A 189 15.41 -9.73 -1.13
N VAL A 190 15.17 -8.68 -1.93
CA VAL A 190 14.79 -7.36 -1.40
C VAL A 190 13.48 -7.45 -0.62
N TYR A 191 12.47 -8.15 -1.16
CA TYR A 191 11.19 -8.33 -0.44
C TYR A 191 11.30 -9.27 0.76
N ARG A 192 12.20 -10.28 0.74
CA ARG A 192 12.43 -11.20 1.87
C ARG A 192 13.14 -10.54 3.04
N LYS A 193 14.05 -9.61 2.76
CA LYS A 193 14.94 -8.98 3.75
C LYS A 193 14.22 -8.53 5.03
N PRO A 194 13.09 -7.80 5.00
CA PRO A 194 12.41 -7.34 6.23
C PRO A 194 11.73 -8.46 7.01
N PHE A 195 11.56 -9.65 6.43
CA PHE A 195 10.77 -10.77 6.97
C PHE A 195 11.58 -12.06 7.17
N LEU A 196 12.92 -11.96 7.20
CA LEU A 196 13.79 -13.13 7.40
C LEU A 196 13.59 -13.78 8.76
N LYS A 197 13.44 -12.98 9.81
CA LYS A 197 13.18 -13.48 11.16
C LYS A 197 11.71 -13.84 11.33
N ALA A 198 11.46 -15.08 11.74
CA ALA A 198 10.12 -15.56 12.06
C ALA A 198 9.51 -14.86 13.29
N GLY A 199 8.22 -14.96 13.46
CA GLY A 199 7.47 -14.35 14.56
C GLY A 199 7.08 -12.91 14.27
N GLU A 200 7.18 -12.04 15.26
CA GLU A 200 6.64 -10.67 15.22
C GLU A 200 7.25 -9.76 14.13
N ASP A 201 8.44 -10.07 13.61
CA ASP A 201 9.01 -9.33 12.48
C ASP A 201 8.13 -9.47 11.21
N ARG A 202 7.31 -10.53 11.13
CA ARG A 202 6.35 -10.78 10.04
C ARG A 202 4.92 -10.34 10.38
N ARG A 203 4.68 -9.78 11.58
CA ARG A 203 3.35 -9.36 12.05
C ARG A 203 2.62 -8.43 11.06
N PRO A 204 3.25 -7.42 10.42
CA PRO A 204 2.56 -6.57 9.47
C PRO A 204 1.88 -7.37 8.35
N THR A 205 2.55 -8.40 7.82
CA THR A 205 2.04 -9.21 6.71
C THR A 205 0.84 -10.09 7.09
N LEU A 206 0.60 -10.32 8.38
CA LEU A 206 -0.59 -11.00 8.91
C LEU A 206 -1.68 -10.00 9.30
N THR A 207 -1.31 -8.86 9.89
CA THR A 207 -2.28 -7.86 10.34
C THR A 207 -3.05 -7.27 9.15
N TRP A 208 -2.39 -7.01 8.03
CA TRP A 208 -3.03 -6.47 6.85
C TRP A 208 -4.18 -7.32 6.30
N PRO A 209 -4.06 -8.64 6.03
CA PRO A 209 -5.19 -9.46 5.60
C PRO A 209 -6.30 -9.57 6.66
N ARG A 210 -5.96 -9.42 7.94
CA ARG A 210 -6.95 -9.37 9.03
C ARG A 210 -7.71 -8.05 9.10
N ASN A 211 -7.13 -6.97 8.55
CA ASN A 211 -7.75 -5.64 8.51
C ASN A 211 -8.65 -5.41 7.28
N ILE A 212 -8.66 -6.30 6.28
CA ILE A 212 -9.56 -6.16 5.14
C ILE A 212 -11.02 -6.12 5.62
N PRO A 213 -11.77 -5.04 5.30
CA PRO A 213 -13.11 -4.84 5.85
C PRO A 213 -14.15 -5.70 5.11
N LEU A 214 -14.31 -6.93 5.57
CA LEU A 214 -15.23 -7.91 4.99
C LEU A 214 -16.41 -8.15 5.95
N ASP A 215 -17.64 -8.05 5.44
CA ASP A 215 -18.89 -8.22 6.21
C ASP A 215 -18.95 -7.37 7.49
N GLY A 216 -18.42 -6.16 7.45
CA GLY A 216 -18.44 -5.22 8.59
C GLY A 216 -17.26 -5.36 9.56
N GLU A 217 -16.35 -6.32 9.36
CA GLU A 217 -15.25 -6.58 10.29
C GLU A 217 -13.86 -6.48 9.63
N PRO A 218 -12.87 -5.89 10.30
CA PRO A 218 -12.95 -5.19 11.60
C PRO A 218 -13.76 -3.88 11.50
N ALA A 219 -14.58 -3.61 12.50
CA ALA A 219 -15.54 -2.51 12.49
C ALA A 219 -14.88 -1.13 12.36
N ASP A 220 -13.72 -0.92 12.97
CA ASP A 220 -12.97 0.34 12.89
C ASP A 220 -12.42 0.57 11.48
N THR A 221 -11.81 -0.43 10.87
CA THR A 221 -11.33 -0.36 9.50
C THR A 221 -12.49 -0.23 8.51
N PHE A 222 -13.56 -1.00 8.72
CA PHE A 222 -14.78 -0.91 7.90
C PHE A 222 -15.30 0.53 7.86
N LYS A 223 -15.43 1.16 9.03
CA LYS A 223 -15.90 2.55 9.15
C LYS A 223 -15.00 3.51 8.36
N GLU A 224 -13.70 3.41 8.50
CA GLU A 224 -12.76 4.32 7.82
C GLU A 224 -12.77 4.13 6.30
N ILE A 225 -12.82 2.89 5.82
CA ILE A 225 -12.91 2.60 4.39
C ILE A 225 -14.26 3.05 3.80
N GLN A 226 -15.36 2.93 4.56
CA GLN A 226 -16.65 3.46 4.12
C GLN A 226 -16.61 4.99 4.01
N LEU A 227 -16.04 5.69 5.02
CA LEU A 227 -15.86 7.14 4.95
C LEU A 227 -14.99 7.58 3.77
N ASN A 228 -13.97 6.80 3.42
CA ASN A 228 -13.17 7.05 2.22
C ASN A 228 -14.04 6.92 0.95
N ALA A 229 -14.81 5.84 0.84
CA ALA A 229 -15.69 5.61 -0.31
C ALA A 229 -16.69 6.75 -0.50
N ASP A 230 -17.38 7.15 0.59
CA ASP A 230 -18.37 8.23 0.58
C ASP A 230 -17.73 9.56 0.14
N PHE A 231 -16.58 9.92 0.71
CA PHE A 231 -15.85 11.13 0.34
C PHE A 231 -15.44 11.13 -1.15
N HIS A 232 -14.90 10.02 -1.63
CA HIS A 232 -14.36 9.97 -2.99
C HIS A 232 -15.43 9.88 -4.08
N GLN A 233 -16.66 9.51 -3.75
CA GLN A 233 -17.81 9.63 -4.67
C GLN A 233 -18.19 11.09 -4.96
N GLU A 234 -18.03 11.97 -3.97
CA GLU A 234 -18.42 13.38 -4.09
C GLU A 234 -17.22 14.30 -4.42
N SER A 235 -16.00 13.83 -4.21
CA SER A 235 -14.79 14.60 -4.35
C SER A 235 -14.45 14.89 -5.82
N GLU A 236 -14.20 16.16 -6.13
CA GLU A 236 -13.73 16.64 -7.44
C GLU A 236 -12.22 16.45 -7.67
N ILE A 237 -11.48 15.88 -6.71
CA ILE A 237 -10.06 15.58 -6.90
C ILE A 237 -9.92 14.68 -8.13
N PRO A 238 -9.12 15.07 -9.15
CA PRO A 238 -8.91 14.26 -10.34
C PRO A 238 -8.39 12.87 -10.00
N LYS A 239 -9.01 11.85 -10.58
CA LYS A 239 -8.66 10.45 -10.31
C LYS A 239 -8.32 9.73 -11.61
N LEU A 240 -7.23 8.98 -11.61
CA LEU A 240 -6.82 8.07 -12.67
C LEU A 240 -6.84 6.64 -12.14
N PHE A 241 -7.77 5.83 -12.64
CA PHE A 241 -7.77 4.40 -12.42
C PHE A 241 -6.90 3.70 -13.47
N ILE A 242 -5.96 2.88 -13.01
CA ILE A 242 -5.12 2.03 -13.87
C ILE A 242 -5.60 0.60 -13.71
N ASN A 243 -6.29 0.11 -14.73
CA ASN A 243 -6.80 -1.27 -14.74
C ASN A 243 -5.66 -2.27 -14.88
N ALA A 244 -5.65 -3.30 -14.03
CA ALA A 244 -4.77 -4.46 -14.14
C ALA A 244 -5.53 -5.63 -14.78
N GLU A 245 -4.93 -6.26 -15.80
CA GLU A 245 -5.51 -7.45 -16.41
C GLU A 245 -4.42 -8.52 -16.60
N PRO A 246 -4.53 -9.67 -15.92
CA PRO A 246 -5.56 -9.99 -14.93
C PRO A 246 -5.41 -9.16 -13.65
N GLY A 247 -6.53 -8.75 -13.06
CA GLY A 247 -6.61 -8.08 -11.76
C GLY A 247 -7.08 -9.04 -10.65
N PHE A 248 -7.02 -8.58 -9.41
CA PHE A 248 -7.50 -9.34 -8.25
C PHE A 248 -8.58 -8.58 -7.47
N LEU A 249 -8.32 -7.32 -7.07
CA LEU A 249 -9.26 -6.54 -6.25
C LEU A 249 -10.31 -5.83 -7.10
N LEU A 250 -9.89 -5.14 -8.15
CA LEU A 250 -10.77 -4.34 -9.00
C LEU A 250 -11.12 -5.09 -10.27
N THR A 251 -11.97 -6.11 -10.14
CA THR A 251 -12.44 -6.96 -11.27
C THR A 251 -13.97 -7.04 -11.30
N GLY A 252 -14.55 -7.43 -12.43
CA GLY A 252 -15.99 -7.69 -12.57
C GLY A 252 -16.86 -6.49 -12.20
N CYS A 253 -17.85 -6.70 -11.33
CA CYS A 253 -18.76 -5.63 -10.90
C CYS A 253 -18.08 -4.50 -10.12
N LEU A 254 -16.96 -4.74 -9.47
CA LEU A 254 -16.19 -3.69 -8.78
C LEU A 254 -15.57 -2.70 -9.76
N LEU A 255 -15.18 -3.17 -10.93
CA LEU A 255 -14.70 -2.32 -12.02
C LEU A 255 -15.82 -1.39 -12.53
N TYR A 256 -17.02 -1.93 -12.75
CA TYR A 256 -18.16 -1.17 -13.26
C TYR A 256 -18.73 -0.17 -12.26
N THR A 257 -18.59 -0.40 -10.95
CA THR A 257 -19.02 0.58 -9.93
C THR A 257 -18.10 1.79 -9.83
N SER A 258 -16.84 1.66 -10.27
CA SER A 258 -15.90 2.80 -10.37
C SER A 258 -16.12 3.61 -11.66
N ASP A 259 -16.58 2.97 -12.75
CA ASP A 259 -16.86 3.61 -14.04
C ASP A 259 -18.20 4.37 -14.09
N ALA A 260 -19.11 4.13 -13.15
CA ALA A 260 -20.41 4.83 -13.12
C ALA A 260 -20.30 6.36 -12.93
N ALA A 261 -19.11 6.87 -12.63
CA ALA A 261 -18.83 8.30 -12.60
C ALA A 261 -18.51 8.91 -13.98
N ASP A 262 -18.23 8.10 -15.00
CA ASP A 262 -17.75 8.58 -16.32
C ASP A 262 -18.84 8.60 -17.40
N GLU A 263 -20.05 8.09 -17.17
CA GLU A 263 -21.15 8.10 -18.15
C GLU A 263 -21.95 9.41 -18.22
N THR A 264 -21.53 10.47 -17.52
CA THR A 264 -22.15 11.80 -17.66
C THR A 264 -21.36 12.75 -18.57
N GLY A 265 -20.41 12.24 -19.33
CA GLY A 265 -19.66 12.98 -20.33
C GLY A 265 -20.51 13.28 -21.56
N ARG A 266 -21.28 14.38 -21.57
CA ARG A 266 -21.68 15.14 -22.74
C ARG A 266 -21.23 16.56 -22.61
#